data_37c36584abf79a2b6c77d07378ad078e
#
_entry.id   37c36584abf79a2b6c77d07378ad078e
#
_cell.length_a   1.000
_cell.length_b   1.000
_cell.length_c   1.000
_cell.angle_alpha   90.00
_cell.angle_beta   90.00
_cell.angle_gamma   90.00
#
_symmetry.space_group_name_H-M   'P 1'
#
loop_
_entity.id
_entity.type
_entity.pdbx_description
1 polymer ?
#
loop_
_entity_poly.entity_id
_entity_poly.type
_entity_poly.pdbx_seq_one_letter_code
_entity_poly.pdbx_strand_id
1 'polypeptide(L)'
;MAKKSMTGSMSRVLVVYLIMMLVYAYLRIPVGHGVNQVLGPVVTSWHIPLFIVILIMSVITGAYSSLILNRSVDQSVVKESQTKMREFQKAFREAQLAGDKAKLKKLEKERAEIMELSMDVQMQSMKPMPYILVLSLPVFGWLNYLLYYAQLPAEISRTITMPYLGTLNYTHTISILPVWIIWYLLTSLVFTQVIRKTIGM
;
A
#
# COMPACT_ATOMS: atom_id res chain seq x y z
N MET A 1 -27.74 9.71 -16.50
CA MET A 1 -27.40 8.28 -16.71
C MET A 1 -25.99 7.87 -16.18
N ALA A 2 -25.04 8.77 -16.03
CA ALA A 2 -23.67 8.47 -15.53
C ALA A 2 -23.59 7.90 -14.10
N LYS A 3 -24.47 8.34 -13.19
CA LYS A 3 -24.45 7.91 -11.78
C LYS A 3 -24.68 6.41 -11.56
N LYS A 4 -25.44 5.74 -12.45
CA LYS A 4 -25.78 4.30 -12.33
C LYS A 4 -24.65 3.38 -12.81
N SER A 5 -23.77 3.83 -13.71
CA SER A 5 -22.63 3.06 -14.20
C SER A 5 -21.47 3.09 -13.21
N MET A 6 -21.25 4.21 -12.52
CA MET A 6 -20.20 4.40 -11.51
C MET A 6 -20.38 3.51 -10.28
N THR A 7 -21.62 3.43 -9.75
CA THR A 7 -21.93 2.57 -8.59
C THR A 7 -21.71 1.08 -8.93
N GLY A 8 -22.05 0.66 -10.14
CA GLY A 8 -21.83 -0.72 -10.60
C GLY A 8 -20.36 -1.09 -10.81
N SER A 9 -19.53 -0.14 -11.23
CA SER A 9 -18.08 -0.35 -11.35
C SER A 9 -17.40 -0.44 -9.98
N MET A 10 -17.77 0.43 -9.06
CA MET A 10 -17.21 0.46 -7.71
C MET A 10 -17.58 -0.79 -6.90
N SER A 11 -18.83 -1.29 -7.05
CA SER A 11 -19.24 -2.53 -6.39
C SER A 11 -18.49 -3.74 -6.91
N ARG A 12 -18.21 -3.84 -8.22
CA ARG A 12 -17.41 -4.93 -8.81
C ARG A 12 -15.98 -4.92 -8.28
N VAL A 13 -15.36 -3.75 -8.17
CA VAL A 13 -14.01 -3.60 -7.60
C VAL A 13 -13.99 -4.08 -6.16
N LEU A 14 -14.96 -3.65 -5.34
CA LEU A 14 -15.08 -4.10 -3.94
C LEU A 14 -15.26 -5.62 -3.82
N VAL A 15 -16.10 -6.23 -4.66
CA VAL A 15 -16.32 -7.69 -4.67
C VAL A 15 -15.01 -8.41 -5.02
N VAL A 16 -14.27 -7.94 -6.03
CA VAL A 16 -12.97 -8.51 -6.39
C VAL A 16 -11.98 -8.43 -5.22
N TYR A 17 -11.92 -7.29 -4.52
CA TYR A 17 -11.07 -7.15 -3.33
C TYR A 17 -11.47 -8.10 -2.21
N LEU A 18 -12.77 -8.27 -1.94
CA LEU A 18 -13.26 -9.20 -0.92
C LEU A 18 -12.89 -10.65 -1.27
N ILE A 19 -13.09 -11.04 -2.52
CA ILE A 19 -12.70 -12.39 -3.00
C ILE A 19 -11.19 -12.57 -2.84
N MET A 20 -10.39 -11.61 -3.26
CA MET A 20 -8.93 -11.68 -3.12
C MET A 20 -8.49 -11.74 -1.65
N MET A 21 -9.17 -11.04 -0.76
CA MET A 21 -8.89 -11.09 0.68
C MET A 21 -9.21 -12.46 1.28
N LEU A 22 -10.31 -13.09 0.86
CA LEU A 22 -10.66 -14.45 1.27
C LEU A 22 -9.66 -15.48 0.71
N VAL A 23 -9.31 -15.36 -0.56
CA VAL A 23 -8.28 -16.21 -1.20
C VAL A 23 -6.93 -16.04 -0.48
N TYR A 24 -6.54 -14.82 -0.16
CA TYR A 24 -5.34 -14.56 0.63
C TYR A 24 -5.40 -15.22 2.01
N ALA A 25 -6.50 -15.07 2.73
CA ALA A 25 -6.65 -15.67 4.06
C ALA A 25 -6.50 -17.20 4.04
N TYR A 26 -6.99 -17.85 2.98
CA TYR A 26 -6.89 -19.28 2.78
C TYR A 26 -5.49 -19.73 2.32
N LEU A 27 -4.89 -19.02 1.37
CA LEU A 27 -3.64 -19.41 0.73
C LEU A 27 -2.38 -18.98 1.51
N ARG A 28 -2.48 -18.05 2.46
CA ARG A 28 -1.32 -17.49 3.16
C ARG A 28 -0.43 -18.53 3.84
N ILE A 29 -1.01 -19.60 4.41
CA ILE A 29 -0.26 -20.64 5.12
C ILE A 29 0.39 -21.61 4.11
N PRO A 30 -0.32 -22.23 3.16
CA PRO A 30 0.30 -23.15 2.20
C PRO A 30 1.33 -22.48 1.31
N VAL A 31 1.07 -21.25 0.85
CA VAL A 31 2.05 -20.48 0.07
C VAL A 31 3.27 -20.12 0.95
N GLY A 32 3.03 -19.67 2.18
CA GLY A 32 4.10 -19.37 3.12
C GLY A 32 4.98 -20.58 3.43
N HIS A 33 4.37 -21.76 3.60
CA HIS A 33 5.10 -23.02 3.79
C HIS A 33 5.97 -23.35 2.56
N GLY A 34 5.40 -23.27 1.35
CA GLY A 34 6.14 -23.54 0.12
C GLY A 34 7.34 -22.61 -0.07
N VAL A 35 7.15 -21.30 0.16
CA VAL A 35 8.26 -20.31 0.11
C VAL A 35 9.29 -20.59 1.21
N ASN A 36 8.85 -21.02 2.40
CA ASN A 36 9.75 -21.32 3.50
C ASN A 36 10.65 -22.54 3.23
N GLN A 37 10.26 -23.49 2.39
CA GLN A 37 11.14 -24.59 1.98
C GLN A 37 12.38 -24.08 1.25
N VAL A 38 12.28 -22.95 0.54
CA VAL A 38 13.39 -22.37 -0.22
C VAL A 38 14.14 -21.31 0.59
N LEU A 39 13.42 -20.36 1.19
CA LEU A 39 14.03 -19.22 1.89
C LEU A 39 14.31 -19.49 3.37
N GLY A 40 13.58 -20.42 3.99
CA GLY A 40 13.80 -20.77 5.39
C GLY A 40 15.22 -21.24 5.69
N PRO A 41 15.79 -22.19 4.92
CA PRO A 41 17.19 -22.63 5.10
C PRO A 41 18.19 -21.47 4.99
N VAL A 42 17.96 -20.50 4.13
CA VAL A 42 18.84 -19.32 3.99
C VAL A 42 18.85 -18.50 5.28
N VAL A 43 17.67 -18.24 5.84
CA VAL A 43 17.52 -17.47 7.09
C VAL A 43 18.15 -18.22 8.26
N THR A 44 17.92 -19.53 8.36
CA THR A 44 18.41 -20.33 9.50
C THR A 44 19.90 -20.63 9.40
N SER A 45 20.43 -20.97 8.22
CA SER A 45 21.85 -21.28 8.03
C SER A 45 22.76 -20.07 8.20
N TRP A 46 22.29 -18.89 7.80
CA TRP A 46 23.06 -17.64 7.91
C TRP A 46 22.71 -16.84 9.18
N HIS A 47 21.85 -17.38 10.02
CA HIS A 47 21.38 -16.73 11.28
C HIS A 47 20.93 -15.29 11.05
N ILE A 48 20.22 -15.04 9.94
CA ILE A 48 19.81 -13.68 9.55
C ILE A 48 18.79 -13.14 10.57
N PRO A 49 19.05 -12.00 11.21
CA PRO A 49 18.10 -11.41 12.15
C PRO A 49 16.77 -11.08 11.46
N LEU A 50 15.65 -11.35 12.13
CA LEU A 50 14.31 -11.17 11.55
C LEU A 50 14.02 -9.74 11.09
N PHE A 51 14.58 -8.72 11.77
CA PHE A 51 14.41 -7.33 11.32
C PHE A 51 15.02 -7.07 9.93
N ILE A 52 16.13 -7.73 9.60
CA ILE A 52 16.76 -7.66 8.27
C ILE A 52 15.91 -8.40 7.25
N VAL A 53 15.37 -9.57 7.59
CA VAL A 53 14.47 -10.32 6.71
C VAL A 53 13.25 -9.47 6.33
N ILE A 54 12.60 -8.86 7.32
CA ILE A 54 11.44 -7.99 7.09
C ILE A 54 11.83 -6.77 6.27
N LEU A 55 12.99 -6.16 6.53
CA LEU A 55 13.51 -5.03 5.80
C LEU A 55 13.75 -5.38 4.31
N ILE A 56 14.44 -6.48 4.03
CA ILE A 56 14.69 -6.94 2.65
C ILE A 56 13.35 -7.18 1.93
N MET A 57 12.40 -7.86 2.57
CA MET A 57 11.09 -8.12 1.98
C MET A 57 10.31 -6.82 1.73
N SER A 58 10.42 -5.83 2.61
CA SER A 58 9.78 -4.53 2.42
C SER A 58 10.38 -3.75 1.24
N VAL A 59 11.71 -3.82 1.06
CA VAL A 59 12.40 -3.21 -0.08
C VAL A 59 11.98 -3.86 -1.40
N ILE A 60 11.97 -5.20 -1.45
CA ILE A 60 11.52 -5.96 -2.63
C ILE A 60 10.07 -5.59 -2.98
N THR A 61 9.19 -5.58 -1.99
CA THR A 61 7.77 -5.20 -2.19
C THR A 61 7.64 -3.75 -2.65
N GLY A 62 8.37 -2.83 -2.05
CA GLY A 62 8.41 -1.43 -2.46
C GLY A 62 8.89 -1.24 -3.90
N ALA A 63 9.93 -1.98 -4.30
CA ALA A 63 10.48 -1.92 -5.64
C ALA A 63 9.46 -2.40 -6.70
N TYR A 64 8.93 -3.60 -6.59
CA TYR A 64 7.98 -4.08 -7.59
C TYR A 64 6.66 -3.30 -7.58
N SER A 65 6.17 -2.87 -6.42
CA SER A 65 4.97 -2.04 -6.34
C SER A 65 5.17 -0.69 -7.05
N SER A 66 6.31 -0.05 -6.86
CA SER A 66 6.66 1.19 -7.54
C SER A 66 6.78 1.00 -9.06
N LEU A 67 7.38 -0.09 -9.51
CA LEU A 67 7.48 -0.42 -10.94
C LEU A 67 6.12 -0.67 -11.58
N ILE A 68 5.25 -1.43 -10.91
CA ILE A 68 3.88 -1.71 -11.40
C ILE A 68 3.08 -0.40 -11.47
N LEU A 69 3.11 0.42 -10.42
CA LEU A 69 2.43 1.72 -10.40
C LEU A 69 2.91 2.63 -11.53
N ASN A 70 4.23 2.73 -11.71
CA ASN A 70 4.81 3.60 -12.73
C ASN A 70 4.42 3.18 -14.16
N ARG A 71 4.29 1.88 -14.42
CA ARG A 71 3.88 1.36 -15.72
C ARG A 71 2.38 1.38 -15.96
N SER A 72 1.59 1.34 -14.88
CA SER A 72 0.13 1.18 -14.97
C SER A 72 -0.64 2.49 -14.87
N VAL A 73 -0.03 3.54 -14.33
CA VAL A 73 -0.68 4.82 -14.09
C VAL A 73 0.10 5.92 -14.78
N ASP A 74 -0.59 6.68 -15.61
CA ASP A 74 0.00 7.85 -16.26
C ASP A 74 0.20 8.96 -15.22
N GLN A 75 1.46 9.14 -14.83
CA GLN A 75 1.85 10.13 -13.83
C GLN A 75 1.59 11.58 -14.29
N SER A 76 1.54 11.83 -15.60
CA SER A 76 1.24 13.16 -16.13
C SER A 76 -0.21 13.55 -15.85
N VAL A 77 -1.15 12.62 -16.07
CA VAL A 77 -2.58 12.81 -15.78
C VAL A 77 -2.82 12.99 -14.27
N VAL A 78 -2.11 12.23 -13.45
CA VAL A 78 -2.19 12.39 -11.99
C VAL A 78 -1.72 13.77 -11.55
N LYS A 79 -0.57 14.23 -12.04
CA LYS A 79 -0.03 15.56 -11.72
C LYS A 79 -0.95 16.68 -12.22
N GLU A 80 -1.48 16.56 -13.44
CA GLU A 80 -2.44 17.52 -13.99
C GLU A 80 -3.69 17.62 -13.13
N SER A 81 -4.30 16.50 -12.77
CA SER A 81 -5.46 16.47 -11.89
C SER A 81 -5.19 17.10 -10.52
N GLN A 82 -4.03 16.80 -9.93
CA GLN A 82 -3.64 17.40 -8.65
C GLN A 82 -3.43 18.92 -8.76
N THR A 83 -2.85 19.39 -9.86
CA THR A 83 -2.66 20.83 -10.11
C THR A 83 -4.00 21.54 -10.26
N LYS A 84 -4.89 21.00 -11.11
CA LYS A 84 -6.25 21.54 -11.29
C LYS A 84 -7.03 21.58 -9.97
N MET A 85 -6.93 20.53 -9.17
CA MET A 85 -7.58 20.49 -7.85
C MET A 85 -7.01 21.57 -6.90
N ARG A 86 -5.70 21.79 -6.88
CA ARG A 86 -5.07 22.83 -6.05
C ARG A 86 -5.46 24.24 -6.51
N GLU A 87 -5.46 24.49 -7.81
CA GLU A 87 -5.87 25.77 -8.39
C GLU A 87 -7.33 26.05 -8.08
N PHE A 88 -8.20 25.06 -8.24
CA PHE A 88 -9.60 25.17 -7.87
C PHE A 88 -9.78 25.48 -6.36
N GLN A 89 -9.10 24.76 -5.47
CA GLN A 89 -9.19 25.02 -4.03
C GLN A 89 -8.73 26.44 -3.68
N LYS A 90 -7.66 26.92 -4.34
CA LYS A 90 -7.15 28.28 -4.15
C LYS A 90 -8.16 29.32 -4.65
N ALA A 91 -8.66 29.17 -5.86
CA ALA A 91 -9.66 30.06 -6.44
C ALA A 91 -10.98 30.09 -5.65
N PHE A 92 -11.41 28.94 -5.16
CA PHE A 92 -12.59 28.81 -4.32
C PHE A 92 -12.42 29.54 -2.98
N ARG A 93 -11.28 29.36 -2.33
CA ARG A 93 -10.95 30.05 -1.07
C ARG A 93 -10.85 31.57 -1.25
N GLU A 94 -10.22 32.03 -2.34
CA GLU A 94 -10.13 33.46 -2.65
C GLU A 94 -11.50 34.09 -2.92
N ALA A 95 -12.36 33.40 -3.69
CA ALA A 95 -13.71 33.86 -3.96
C ALA A 95 -14.58 33.90 -2.68
N GLN A 96 -14.37 32.94 -1.78
CA GLN A 96 -15.07 32.88 -0.50
C GLN A 96 -14.64 34.02 0.42
N LEU A 97 -13.36 34.34 0.49
CA LEU A 97 -12.83 35.46 1.30
C LEU A 97 -13.24 36.82 0.73
N ALA A 98 -13.32 36.95 -0.60
CA ALA A 98 -13.75 38.18 -1.29
C ALA A 98 -15.28 38.34 -1.28
N GLY A 99 -16.07 37.36 -0.87
CA GLY A 99 -17.53 37.40 -0.91
C GLY A 99 -18.14 37.44 -2.31
N ASP A 100 -17.37 37.07 -3.33
CA ASP A 100 -17.79 37.12 -4.74
C ASP A 100 -18.74 35.94 -5.09
N LYS A 101 -20.04 36.20 -4.94
CA LYS A 101 -21.10 35.22 -5.21
C LYS A 101 -21.13 34.76 -6.68
N ALA A 102 -20.76 35.65 -7.62
CA ALA A 102 -20.77 35.32 -9.05
C ALA A 102 -19.66 34.32 -9.38
N LYS A 103 -18.45 34.55 -8.84
CA LYS A 103 -17.30 33.68 -8.98
C LYS A 103 -17.52 32.32 -8.29
N LEU A 104 -18.12 32.34 -7.10
CA LEU A 104 -18.49 31.11 -6.37
C LEU A 104 -19.46 30.24 -7.19
N LYS A 105 -20.52 30.82 -7.76
CA LYS A 105 -21.49 30.09 -8.60
C LYS A 105 -20.85 29.48 -9.85
N LYS A 106 -19.84 30.14 -10.44
CA LYS A 106 -19.09 29.61 -11.58
C LYS A 106 -18.23 28.43 -11.13
N LEU A 107 -17.49 28.57 -10.03
CA LEU A 107 -16.65 27.52 -9.46
C LEU A 107 -17.47 26.28 -9.00
N GLU A 108 -18.69 26.46 -8.52
CA GLU A 108 -19.57 25.33 -8.20
C GLU A 108 -19.93 24.48 -9.42
N LYS A 109 -20.06 25.08 -10.60
CA LYS A 109 -20.26 24.31 -11.85
C LYS A 109 -18.99 23.55 -12.25
N GLU A 110 -17.83 24.20 -12.15
CA GLU A 110 -16.53 23.59 -12.45
C GLU A 110 -16.17 22.47 -11.45
N ARG A 111 -16.70 22.56 -10.22
CA ARG A 111 -16.47 21.55 -9.19
C ARG A 111 -16.84 20.13 -9.61
N ALA A 112 -17.94 19.98 -10.34
CA ALA A 112 -18.40 18.66 -10.80
C ALA A 112 -17.38 18.02 -11.76
N GLU A 113 -16.86 18.81 -12.71
CA GLU A 113 -15.88 18.34 -13.71
C GLU A 113 -14.54 17.97 -13.04
N ILE A 114 -14.06 18.80 -12.10
CA ILE A 114 -12.84 18.54 -11.37
C ILE A 114 -12.98 17.31 -10.47
N MET A 115 -14.15 17.12 -9.88
CA MET A 115 -14.42 15.95 -9.05
C MET A 115 -14.48 14.67 -9.89
N GLU A 116 -15.07 14.72 -11.09
CA GLU A 116 -15.10 13.63 -12.06
C GLU A 116 -13.67 13.26 -12.50
N LEU A 117 -12.86 14.25 -12.88
CA LEU A 117 -11.46 14.04 -13.23
C LEU A 117 -10.66 13.41 -12.10
N SER A 118 -10.87 13.87 -10.86
CA SER A 118 -10.20 13.30 -9.68
C SER A 118 -10.63 11.86 -9.41
N MET A 119 -11.90 11.54 -9.62
CA MET A 119 -12.41 10.17 -9.48
C MET A 119 -11.84 9.25 -10.57
N ASP A 120 -11.74 9.71 -11.79
CA ASP A 120 -11.15 8.94 -12.89
C ASP A 120 -9.68 8.62 -12.62
N VAL A 121 -8.90 9.60 -12.16
CA VAL A 121 -7.50 9.39 -11.74
C VAL A 121 -7.40 8.41 -10.58
N GLN A 122 -8.29 8.51 -9.60
CA GLN A 122 -8.32 7.56 -8.49
C GLN A 122 -8.65 6.14 -8.96
N MET A 123 -9.62 5.99 -9.84
CA MET A 123 -9.98 4.70 -10.45
C MET A 123 -8.82 4.11 -11.26
N GLN A 124 -8.10 4.92 -12.04
CA GLN A 124 -6.90 4.48 -12.76
C GLN A 124 -5.81 4.02 -11.79
N SER A 125 -5.60 4.75 -10.70
CA SER A 125 -4.61 4.40 -9.67
C SER A 125 -4.95 3.12 -8.90
N MET A 126 -6.22 2.70 -8.90
CA MET A 126 -6.67 1.44 -8.29
C MET A 126 -6.48 0.22 -9.19
N LYS A 127 -6.35 0.40 -10.52
CA LYS A 127 -6.20 -0.71 -11.47
C LYS A 127 -5.01 -1.63 -11.19
N PRO A 128 -3.82 -1.14 -10.83
CA PRO A 128 -2.67 -1.99 -10.54
C PRO A 128 -2.72 -2.69 -9.17
N MET A 129 -3.59 -2.24 -8.25
CA MET A 129 -3.63 -2.78 -6.89
C MET A 129 -3.88 -4.29 -6.81
N PRO A 130 -4.80 -4.90 -7.59
CA PRO A 130 -4.98 -6.36 -7.59
C PRO A 130 -3.70 -7.12 -7.92
N TYR A 131 -2.91 -6.63 -8.89
CA TYR A 131 -1.63 -7.27 -9.26
C TYR A 131 -0.60 -7.17 -8.13
N ILE A 132 -0.52 -6.00 -7.48
CA ILE A 132 0.36 -5.80 -6.31
C ILE A 132 -0.06 -6.75 -5.18
N LEU A 133 -1.36 -6.91 -4.92
CA LEU A 133 -1.87 -7.79 -3.89
C LEU A 133 -1.50 -9.25 -4.16
N VAL A 134 -1.71 -9.75 -5.38
CA VAL A 134 -1.34 -11.12 -5.76
C VAL A 134 0.16 -11.35 -5.62
N LEU A 135 0.97 -10.39 -6.07
CA LEU A 135 2.42 -10.50 -5.99
C LEU A 135 2.95 -10.39 -4.55
N SER A 136 2.23 -9.70 -3.67
CA SER A 136 2.59 -9.59 -2.25
C SER A 136 2.20 -10.83 -1.42
N LEU A 137 1.29 -11.67 -1.93
CA LEU A 137 0.82 -12.87 -1.24
C LEU A 137 1.96 -13.82 -0.80
N PRO A 138 2.94 -14.18 -1.66
CA PRO A 138 4.05 -15.02 -1.22
C PRO A 138 4.93 -14.34 -0.16
N VAL A 139 5.13 -13.04 -0.23
CA VAL A 139 5.95 -12.29 0.74
C VAL A 139 5.28 -12.27 2.12
N PHE A 140 4.03 -11.81 2.18
CA PHE A 140 3.30 -11.77 3.44
C PHE A 140 2.94 -13.16 3.97
N GLY A 141 2.62 -14.11 3.08
CA GLY A 141 2.38 -15.51 3.44
C GLY A 141 3.61 -16.13 4.09
N TRP A 142 4.78 -15.91 3.49
CA TRP A 142 6.03 -16.42 4.05
C TRP A 142 6.44 -15.75 5.35
N LEU A 143 6.38 -14.42 5.46
CA LEU A 143 6.66 -13.72 6.71
C LEU A 143 5.71 -14.18 7.84
N ASN A 144 4.44 -14.34 7.52
CA ASN A 144 3.48 -14.89 8.48
C ASN A 144 3.86 -16.31 8.90
N TYR A 145 4.18 -17.19 7.94
CA TYR A 145 4.60 -18.55 8.22
C TYR A 145 5.89 -18.58 9.05
N LEU A 146 6.90 -17.83 8.66
CA LEU A 146 8.19 -17.73 9.34
C LEU A 146 8.06 -17.32 10.81
N LEU A 147 7.20 -16.34 11.09
CA LEU A 147 7.07 -15.75 12.43
C LEU A 147 6.16 -16.57 13.36
N TYR A 148 5.13 -17.22 12.83
CA TYR A 148 4.12 -17.91 13.64
C TYR A 148 4.26 -19.43 13.66
N TYR A 149 4.80 -20.03 12.58
CA TYR A 149 4.77 -21.50 12.41
C TYR A 149 6.16 -22.12 12.27
N ALA A 150 7.15 -21.40 11.72
CA ALA A 150 8.48 -21.95 11.55
C ALA A 150 9.21 -22.13 12.88
N GLN A 151 9.91 -23.25 12.99
CA GLN A 151 10.84 -23.51 14.10
C GLN A 151 12.16 -22.81 13.78
N LEU A 152 12.39 -21.66 14.39
CA LEU A 152 13.62 -20.89 14.25
C LEU A 152 14.63 -21.31 15.32
N PRO A 153 15.94 -21.35 14.98
CA PRO A 153 17.01 -21.52 15.96
C PRO A 153 16.92 -20.49 17.10
N ALA A 154 17.37 -20.88 18.29
CA ALA A 154 17.32 -20.02 19.48
C ALA A 154 18.16 -18.74 19.33
N GLU A 155 19.17 -18.78 18.47
CA GLU A 155 20.06 -17.66 18.16
C GLU A 155 19.35 -16.54 17.36
N ILE A 156 18.26 -16.87 16.68
CA ILE A 156 17.47 -15.88 15.93
C ILE A 156 16.44 -15.25 16.87
N SER A 157 16.73 -14.05 17.33
CA SER A 157 15.83 -13.31 18.22
C SER A 157 14.48 -13.06 17.59
N ARG A 158 13.42 -13.42 18.32
CA ARG A 158 12.02 -13.12 17.96
C ARG A 158 11.53 -11.78 18.50
N THR A 159 12.44 -10.95 19.01
CA THR A 159 12.11 -9.65 19.59
C THR A 159 12.80 -8.53 18.86
N ILE A 160 12.18 -7.36 18.91
CA ILE A 160 12.71 -6.09 18.40
C ILE A 160 12.56 -5.04 19.49
N THR A 161 13.58 -4.20 19.65
CA THR A 161 13.53 -3.06 20.56
C THR A 161 13.09 -1.82 19.78
N MET A 162 11.95 -1.27 20.16
CA MET A 162 11.39 -0.06 19.56
C MET A 162 11.55 1.13 20.53
N PRO A 163 11.86 2.33 20.01
CA PRO A 163 11.85 3.55 20.81
C PRO A 163 10.48 3.72 21.50
N TYR A 164 10.50 4.09 22.77
CA TYR A 164 9.32 4.33 23.64
C TYR A 164 8.49 3.08 24.00
N LEU A 165 8.56 1.98 23.26
CA LEU A 165 7.76 0.77 23.48
C LEU A 165 8.57 -0.37 24.09
N GLY A 166 9.91 -0.23 24.17
CA GLY A 166 10.80 -1.25 24.70
C GLY A 166 10.95 -2.47 23.80
N THR A 167 11.29 -3.61 24.38
CA THR A 167 11.51 -4.88 23.65
C THR A 167 10.21 -5.65 23.51
N LEU A 168 9.78 -5.85 22.28
CA LEU A 168 8.53 -6.52 21.93
C LEU A 168 8.79 -7.72 21.03
N ASN A 169 7.96 -8.75 21.19
CA ASN A 169 7.96 -9.87 20.25
C ASN A 169 7.32 -9.44 18.91
N TYR A 170 7.84 -9.92 17.79
CA TYR A 170 7.30 -9.62 16.46
C TYR A 170 5.83 -9.99 16.31
N THR A 171 5.39 -11.05 16.97
CA THR A 171 3.99 -11.52 16.95
C THR A 171 3.08 -10.79 17.95
N HIS A 172 3.66 -9.98 18.85
CA HIS A 172 2.87 -9.17 19.79
C HIS A 172 2.01 -8.17 19.02
N THR A 173 0.75 -8.02 19.42
CA THR A 173 -0.21 -7.13 18.76
C THR A 173 -0.31 -5.81 19.53
N ILE A 174 -0.02 -4.70 18.84
CA ILE A 174 -0.25 -3.35 19.35
C ILE A 174 -1.55 -2.85 18.72
N SER A 175 -2.60 -2.69 19.53
CA SER A 175 -3.95 -2.36 19.09
C SER A 175 -4.52 -3.43 18.14
N ILE A 176 -4.39 -3.25 16.82
CA ILE A 176 -4.96 -4.14 15.80
C ILE A 176 -3.87 -4.84 14.99
N LEU A 177 -2.66 -4.29 14.98
CA LEU A 177 -1.57 -4.76 14.11
C LEU A 177 -0.46 -5.44 14.92
N PRO A 178 0.05 -6.60 14.48
CA PRO A 178 1.24 -7.18 15.06
C PRO A 178 2.49 -6.33 14.76
N VAL A 179 3.45 -6.36 15.67
CA VAL A 179 4.69 -5.55 15.61
C VAL A 179 5.44 -5.72 14.30
N TRP A 180 5.48 -6.93 13.74
CA TRP A 180 6.16 -7.18 12.48
C TRP A 180 5.53 -6.43 11.29
N ILE A 181 4.20 -6.26 11.29
CA ILE A 181 3.51 -5.46 10.25
C ILE A 181 3.84 -3.98 10.43
N ILE A 182 3.87 -3.48 11.66
CA ILE A 182 4.24 -2.09 11.95
C ILE A 182 5.67 -1.83 11.45
N TRP A 183 6.60 -2.72 11.76
CA TRP A 183 7.98 -2.62 11.29
C TRP A 183 8.07 -2.67 9.77
N TYR A 184 7.35 -3.60 9.14
CA TYR A 184 7.26 -3.71 7.68
C TYR A 184 6.72 -2.42 7.04
N LEU A 185 5.66 -1.84 7.58
CA LEU A 185 5.07 -0.60 7.07
C LEU A 185 6.04 0.57 7.18
N LEU A 186 6.70 0.73 8.33
CA LEU A 186 7.70 1.79 8.52
C LEU A 186 8.84 1.69 7.50
N THR A 187 9.43 0.51 7.37
CA THR A 187 10.50 0.27 6.40
C THR A 187 10.03 0.44 4.96
N SER A 188 8.86 -0.09 4.62
CA SER A 188 8.27 0.03 3.28
C SER A 188 8.00 1.49 2.88
N LEU A 189 7.49 2.32 3.79
CA LEU A 189 7.25 3.75 3.52
C LEU A 189 8.55 4.48 3.19
N VAL A 190 9.60 4.27 3.99
CA VAL A 190 10.90 4.92 3.78
C VAL A 190 11.50 4.50 2.44
N PHE A 191 11.59 3.20 2.19
CA PHE A 191 12.22 2.68 0.96
C PHE A 191 11.41 2.99 -0.29
N THR A 192 10.08 2.97 -0.23
CA THR A 192 9.24 3.36 -1.36
C THR A 192 9.49 4.81 -1.76
N GLN A 193 9.66 5.72 -0.80
CA GLN A 193 9.97 7.13 -1.09
C GLN A 193 11.36 7.28 -1.73
N VAL A 194 12.36 6.55 -1.21
CA VAL A 194 13.71 6.55 -1.80
C VAL A 194 13.67 6.03 -3.24
N ILE A 195 13.01 4.90 -3.46
CA ILE A 195 12.91 4.29 -4.80
C ILE A 195 12.20 5.23 -5.77
N ARG A 196 11.08 5.83 -5.38
CA ARG A 196 10.36 6.80 -6.22
C ARG A 196 11.22 7.99 -6.60
N LYS A 197 11.94 8.57 -5.63
CA LYS A 197 12.86 9.68 -5.88
C LYS A 197 13.99 9.30 -6.84
N THR A 198 14.52 8.08 -6.73
CA THR A 198 15.60 7.59 -7.60
C THR A 198 15.13 7.32 -9.03
N ILE A 199 13.87 6.86 -9.19
CA ILE A 199 13.26 6.58 -10.51
C ILE A 199 12.69 7.87 -11.16
N GLY A 200 12.72 9.01 -10.46
CA GLY A 200 12.24 10.30 -10.98
C GLY A 200 10.71 10.45 -10.97
N MET A 201 10.05 9.78 -10.05
CA MET A 201 8.60 9.86 -9.84
C MET A 201 8.22 10.93 -8.80
#